data_70e37f381a70715852c4a71eefb59f87
#
_entry.id   70e37f381a70715852c4a71eefb59f87
#
_cell.length_a   1.000
_cell.length_b   1.000
_cell.length_c   1.000
_cell.angle_alpha   90.00
_cell.angle_beta   90.00
_cell.angle_gamma   90.00
#
_symmetry.space_group_name_H-M   'P 1'
#
loop_
_entity.id
_entity.type
_entity.pdbx_description
1 polymer ?
#
loop_
_entity_poly.entity_id
_entity_poly.type
_entity_poly.pdbx_seq_one_letter_code
_entity_poly.pdbx_strand_id
1 'polypeptide(L)'
;RMHAIFGGKNPHPQFLVTGGVTCVGDLTPGRIAEFLYITKETQDFIKNVYIPDLLAVASFYKDWGAIGGTSNFLAYGDFPQSEKEPESLFLPRGIISKRAMSGVKPVDPGKITEHVARSWYEGSTDRAPYQGETKPFQGDPKYDTESKDGRYTWLKAPRYDGEPCEVGPLARVLVAYGYGHKQIAPVGDMAGNKLGVNADALFSTLGRTAA
;
A
#
# COMPACT_ATOMS: atom_id res chain seq x y z
N ARG A 1 5.54 -15.10 15.93
CA ARG A 1 4.97 -16.44 16.23
C ARG A 1 4.05 -16.90 15.10
N MET A 2 3.05 -16.12 14.65
CA MET A 2 2.11 -16.51 13.56
C MET A 2 2.81 -17.05 12.32
N HIS A 3 3.84 -16.35 11.81
CA HIS A 3 4.61 -16.79 10.65
C HIS A 3 5.29 -18.15 10.86
N ALA A 4 5.73 -18.45 12.09
CA ALA A 4 6.42 -19.69 12.38
C ALA A 4 5.49 -20.93 12.41
N ILE A 5 4.18 -20.74 12.63
CA ILE A 5 3.21 -21.83 12.66
C ILE A 5 3.19 -22.60 11.32
N PHE A 6 3.17 -21.83 10.21
CA PHE A 6 3.16 -22.42 8.87
C PHE A 6 4.52 -22.32 8.17
N GLY A 7 5.36 -21.38 8.56
CA GLY A 7 6.66 -21.14 7.97
C GLY A 7 7.82 -21.87 8.64
N GLY A 8 7.57 -22.60 9.72
CA GLY A 8 8.61 -23.31 10.49
C GLY A 8 9.47 -22.39 11.36
N LYS A 9 9.71 -21.18 10.95
CA LYS A 9 10.47 -20.15 11.69
C LYS A 9 10.09 -18.72 11.29
N ASN A 10 10.54 -17.76 12.07
CA ASN A 10 10.50 -16.33 11.80
C ASN A 10 11.80 -15.70 12.35
N PRO A 11 12.53 -14.87 11.60
CA PRO A 11 12.31 -14.45 10.20
C PRO A 11 12.64 -15.55 9.18
N HIS A 12 12.44 -15.25 7.93
CA HIS A 12 12.71 -16.13 6.77
C HIS A 12 11.97 -17.46 6.83
N PRO A 13 10.63 -17.45 6.68
CA PRO A 13 9.82 -18.68 6.60
C PRO A 13 10.34 -19.63 5.52
N GLN A 14 10.26 -20.94 5.77
CA GLN A 14 10.81 -22.00 4.92
C GLN A 14 9.73 -22.81 4.18
N PHE A 15 8.61 -22.20 3.84
CA PHE A 15 7.51 -22.89 3.18
C PHE A 15 7.44 -22.65 1.66
N LEU A 16 8.26 -21.76 1.11
CA LEU A 16 8.34 -21.52 -0.32
C LEU A 16 9.36 -22.43 -0.97
N VAL A 17 8.95 -23.12 -2.03
CA VAL A 17 9.81 -23.96 -2.86
C VAL A 17 9.54 -23.69 -4.32
N THR A 18 10.44 -24.09 -5.20
CA THR A 18 10.21 -24.01 -6.64
C THR A 18 8.92 -24.75 -7.01
N GLY A 19 7.99 -24.02 -7.60
CA GLY A 19 6.70 -24.56 -8.02
C GLY A 19 5.58 -24.46 -6.98
N GLY A 20 5.83 -23.94 -5.76
CA GLY A 20 4.74 -23.77 -4.81
C GLY A 20 5.15 -23.60 -3.35
N VAL A 21 4.36 -24.22 -2.46
CA VAL A 21 4.54 -24.15 -1.02
C VAL A 21 4.57 -25.55 -0.39
N THR A 22 5.27 -25.68 0.73
CA THR A 22 5.40 -26.97 1.47
C THR A 22 4.44 -27.11 2.65
N CYS A 23 3.73 -26.04 3.03
CA CYS A 23 2.93 -26.02 4.25
C CYS A 23 1.56 -26.72 4.16
N VAL A 24 1.21 -27.30 3.01
CA VAL A 24 -0.13 -27.93 2.83
C VAL A 24 -0.37 -29.05 3.85
N GLY A 25 0.64 -29.88 4.14
CA GLY A 25 0.55 -30.92 5.17
C GLY A 25 0.47 -30.40 6.62
N ASP A 26 0.74 -29.13 6.82
CA ASP A 26 0.73 -28.47 8.12
C ASP A 26 -0.59 -27.75 8.44
N LEU A 27 -1.55 -27.75 7.52
CA LEU A 27 -2.88 -27.17 7.72
C LEU A 27 -3.77 -28.08 8.58
N THR A 28 -3.30 -28.41 9.76
CA THR A 28 -4.08 -29.20 10.71
C THR A 28 -5.03 -28.32 11.50
N PRO A 29 -6.19 -28.85 11.98
CA PRO A 29 -7.10 -28.10 12.82
C PRO A 29 -6.43 -27.45 14.04
N GLY A 30 -5.46 -28.15 14.68
CA GLY A 30 -4.71 -27.63 15.81
C GLY A 30 -3.87 -26.40 15.45
N ARG A 31 -3.13 -26.44 14.33
CA ARG A 31 -2.33 -25.28 13.88
C ARG A 31 -3.20 -24.10 13.44
N ILE A 32 -4.34 -24.38 12.83
CA ILE A 32 -5.31 -23.33 12.49
C ILE A 32 -5.85 -22.69 13.75
N ALA A 33 -6.23 -23.47 14.76
CA ALA A 33 -6.72 -22.96 16.02
C ALA A 33 -5.65 -22.12 16.76
N GLU A 34 -4.39 -22.55 16.79
CA GLU A 34 -3.28 -21.79 17.34
C GLU A 34 -3.06 -20.48 16.60
N PHE A 35 -3.10 -20.50 15.28
CA PHE A 35 -2.98 -19.29 14.47
C PHE A 35 -4.10 -18.29 14.77
N LEU A 36 -5.35 -18.75 14.83
CA LEU A 36 -6.50 -17.92 15.15
C LEU A 36 -6.41 -17.33 16.56
N TYR A 37 -5.95 -18.12 17.54
CA TYR A 37 -5.73 -17.64 18.90
C TYR A 37 -4.72 -16.48 18.93
N ILE A 38 -3.53 -16.68 18.34
CA ILE A 38 -2.49 -15.63 18.30
C ILE A 38 -2.95 -14.41 17.49
N THR A 39 -3.72 -14.64 16.43
CA THR A 39 -4.32 -13.54 15.65
C THR A 39 -5.25 -12.70 16.52
N LYS A 40 -6.08 -13.35 17.35
CA LYS A 40 -6.98 -12.66 18.27
C LYS A 40 -6.21 -11.88 19.33
N GLU A 41 -5.19 -12.45 19.95
CA GLU A 41 -4.31 -11.74 20.92
C GLU A 41 -3.67 -10.50 20.26
N THR A 42 -3.17 -10.66 19.02
CA THR A 42 -2.54 -9.55 18.28
C THR A 42 -3.56 -8.46 17.96
N GLN A 43 -4.77 -8.84 17.57
CA GLN A 43 -5.86 -7.89 17.29
C GLN A 43 -6.23 -7.10 18.56
N ASP A 44 -6.34 -7.77 19.69
CA ASP A 44 -6.67 -7.13 20.97
C ASP A 44 -5.55 -6.18 21.42
N PHE A 45 -4.29 -6.57 21.26
CA PHE A 45 -3.15 -5.68 21.49
C PHE A 45 -3.19 -4.44 20.60
N ILE A 46 -3.42 -4.61 19.28
CA ILE A 46 -3.50 -3.48 18.36
C ILE A 46 -4.62 -2.51 18.76
N LYS A 47 -5.79 -3.03 19.08
CA LYS A 47 -6.96 -2.20 19.41
C LYS A 47 -6.81 -1.48 20.77
N ASN A 48 -6.31 -2.19 21.76
CA ASN A 48 -6.39 -1.73 23.14
C ASN A 48 -5.10 -1.06 23.63
N VAL A 49 -3.98 -1.27 22.95
CA VAL A 49 -2.66 -0.74 23.32
C VAL A 49 -2.07 0.07 22.18
N TYR A 50 -1.75 -0.57 21.06
CA TYR A 50 -0.97 0.05 20.00
C TYR A 50 -1.64 1.31 19.39
N ILE A 51 -2.92 1.24 19.03
CA ILE A 51 -3.63 2.40 18.46
C ILE A 51 -3.80 3.53 19.48
N PRO A 52 -4.25 3.28 20.73
CA PRO A 52 -4.31 4.32 21.74
C PRO A 52 -2.98 5.00 22.02
N ASP A 53 -1.90 4.23 22.17
CA ASP A 53 -0.55 4.77 22.40
C ASP A 53 -0.05 5.59 21.21
N LEU A 54 -0.24 5.08 19.98
CA LEU A 54 0.11 5.80 18.77
C LEU A 54 -0.61 7.14 18.68
N LEU A 55 -1.91 7.19 18.97
CA LEU A 55 -2.69 8.43 18.94
C LEU A 55 -2.27 9.39 20.05
N ALA A 56 -1.91 8.89 21.23
CA ALA A 56 -1.39 9.71 22.31
C ALA A 56 -0.07 10.38 21.90
N VAL A 57 0.88 9.61 21.35
CA VAL A 57 2.16 10.13 20.87
C VAL A 57 1.94 11.10 19.68
N ALA A 58 1.11 10.73 18.70
CA ALA A 58 0.84 11.56 17.54
C ALA A 58 0.25 12.93 17.89
N SER A 59 -0.42 13.04 19.03
CA SER A 59 -0.95 14.34 19.50
C SER A 59 0.13 15.40 19.75
N PHE A 60 1.36 14.98 20.06
CA PHE A 60 2.52 15.85 20.27
C PHE A 60 3.28 16.17 18.97
N TYR A 61 3.08 15.40 17.91
CA TYR A 61 3.84 15.45 16.66
C TYR A 61 2.92 15.64 15.45
N LYS A 62 1.85 16.41 15.59
CA LYS A 62 0.84 16.61 14.53
C LYS A 62 1.41 17.19 13.24
N ASP A 63 2.43 18.03 13.36
CA ASP A 63 3.15 18.66 12.25
C ASP A 63 3.92 17.63 11.39
N TRP A 64 4.31 16.48 11.96
CA TRP A 64 4.96 15.43 11.19
C TRP A 64 4.06 14.84 10.08
N GLY A 65 2.74 14.87 10.28
CA GLY A 65 1.78 14.47 9.25
C GLY A 65 1.80 15.35 7.99
N ALA A 66 2.46 16.51 8.05
CA ALA A 66 2.63 17.40 6.92
C ALA A 66 3.94 17.19 6.15
N ILE A 67 4.83 16.29 6.63
CA ILE A 67 6.14 16.02 6.02
C ILE A 67 6.01 14.88 4.98
N GLY A 68 6.40 15.16 3.74
CA GLY A 68 6.32 14.17 2.65
C GLY A 68 4.91 13.96 2.09
N GLY A 69 4.74 12.93 1.28
CA GLY A 69 3.46 12.54 0.72
C GLY A 69 3.14 13.10 -0.66
N THR A 70 2.00 12.68 -1.17
CA THR A 70 1.48 13.06 -2.48
C THR A 70 0.03 13.50 -2.38
N SER A 71 -0.52 13.97 -3.47
CA SER A 71 -1.92 14.40 -3.56
C SER A 71 -2.84 13.33 -4.15
N ASN A 72 -2.29 12.25 -4.70
CA ASN A 72 -3.05 11.19 -5.34
C ASN A 72 -2.82 9.87 -4.62
N PHE A 73 -3.89 9.12 -4.36
CA PHE A 73 -3.85 7.84 -3.66
C PHE A 73 -4.55 6.79 -4.49
N LEU A 74 -3.87 5.71 -4.79
CA LEU A 74 -4.43 4.60 -5.56
C LEU A 74 -4.39 3.31 -4.76
N ALA A 75 -5.54 2.65 -4.63
CA ALA A 75 -5.67 1.30 -4.14
C ALA A 75 -6.18 0.40 -5.27
N TYR A 76 -5.45 -0.69 -5.56
CA TYR A 76 -5.90 -1.65 -6.57
C TYR A 76 -6.89 -2.68 -6.02
N GLY A 77 -7.16 -2.60 -4.72
CA GLY A 77 -8.03 -3.51 -3.99
C GLY A 77 -7.30 -4.71 -3.40
N ASP A 78 -7.83 -5.27 -2.31
CA ASP A 78 -7.22 -6.41 -1.64
C ASP A 78 -8.26 -7.23 -0.88
N PHE A 79 -7.89 -8.47 -0.54
CA PHE A 79 -8.68 -9.42 0.23
C PHE A 79 -10.03 -9.75 -0.44
N PRO A 80 -10.04 -10.56 -1.52
CA PRO A 80 -11.28 -11.07 -2.11
C PRO A 80 -12.12 -11.79 -1.05
N GLN A 81 -13.39 -11.43 -0.95
CA GLN A 81 -14.31 -12.01 0.03
C GLN A 81 -15.00 -13.28 -0.49
N SER A 82 -14.92 -13.53 -1.79
CA SER A 82 -15.55 -14.67 -2.44
C SER A 82 -14.70 -15.14 -3.62
N GLU A 83 -14.54 -16.43 -3.76
CA GLU A 83 -13.93 -17.04 -4.96
C GLU A 83 -14.81 -16.88 -6.22
N LYS A 84 -16.13 -16.77 -6.02
CA LYS A 84 -17.10 -16.60 -7.12
C LYS A 84 -17.22 -15.16 -7.58
N GLU A 85 -16.86 -14.21 -6.73
CA GLU A 85 -16.92 -12.79 -7.00
C GLU A 85 -15.55 -12.15 -6.66
N PRO A 86 -14.52 -12.33 -7.51
CA PRO A 86 -13.16 -11.84 -7.23
C PRO A 86 -13.09 -10.32 -7.06
N GLU A 87 -14.06 -9.59 -7.62
CA GLU A 87 -14.15 -8.13 -7.48
C GLU A 87 -14.83 -7.70 -6.15
N SER A 88 -15.38 -8.63 -5.37
CA SER A 88 -15.87 -8.38 -4.02
C SER A 88 -14.70 -8.30 -3.06
N LEU A 89 -14.10 -7.12 -2.94
CA LEU A 89 -12.88 -6.88 -2.18
C LEU A 89 -13.20 -6.30 -0.81
N PHE A 90 -12.54 -6.80 0.24
CA PHE A 90 -12.65 -6.20 1.58
C PHE A 90 -12.08 -4.78 1.60
N LEU A 91 -10.91 -4.57 1.01
CA LEU A 91 -10.39 -3.24 0.75
C LEU A 91 -10.69 -2.88 -0.71
N PRO A 92 -11.55 -1.89 -0.96
CA PRO A 92 -12.04 -1.60 -2.30
C PRO A 92 -10.95 -1.02 -3.20
N ARG A 93 -11.12 -1.22 -4.49
CA ARG A 93 -10.32 -0.58 -5.54
C ARG A 93 -10.80 0.84 -5.76
N GLY A 94 -9.86 1.80 -5.86
CA GLY A 94 -10.24 3.18 -6.13
C GLY A 94 -9.04 4.11 -6.24
N ILE A 95 -9.30 5.29 -6.77
CA ILE A 95 -8.34 6.39 -6.84
C ILE A 95 -8.94 7.67 -6.25
N ILE A 96 -8.14 8.34 -5.45
CA ILE A 96 -8.39 9.69 -4.95
C ILE A 96 -7.38 10.60 -5.64
N SER A 97 -7.87 11.61 -6.35
CA SER A 97 -7.02 12.60 -7.03
C SER A 97 -7.10 13.93 -6.31
N LYS A 98 -5.96 14.61 -6.20
CA LYS A 98 -5.86 15.97 -5.63
C LYS A 98 -6.49 16.08 -4.22
N ARG A 99 -6.39 15.01 -3.44
CA ARG A 99 -6.94 14.90 -2.06
C ARG A 99 -8.45 15.07 -1.96
N ALA A 100 -9.18 14.86 -3.04
CA ALA A 100 -10.65 14.91 -3.01
C ALA A 100 -11.21 13.64 -2.37
N MET A 101 -11.21 13.57 -1.04
CA MET A 101 -11.59 12.37 -0.28
C MET A 101 -13.03 11.89 -0.57
N SER A 102 -13.96 12.81 -0.80
CA SER A 102 -15.34 12.49 -1.19
C SER A 102 -15.48 12.08 -2.67
N GLY A 103 -14.41 12.17 -3.44
CA GLY A 103 -14.41 11.96 -4.89
C GLY A 103 -13.67 10.70 -5.33
N VAL A 104 -13.76 9.59 -4.56
CA VAL A 104 -13.16 8.32 -4.98
C VAL A 104 -13.74 7.86 -6.30
N LYS A 105 -12.88 7.54 -7.25
CA LYS A 105 -13.26 7.06 -8.57
C LYS A 105 -12.79 5.62 -8.79
N PRO A 106 -13.44 4.86 -9.66
CA PRO A 106 -12.94 3.57 -10.10
C PRO A 106 -11.56 3.69 -10.74
N VAL A 107 -10.71 2.68 -10.53
CA VAL A 107 -9.41 2.58 -11.21
C VAL A 107 -9.62 2.02 -12.61
N ASP A 108 -9.08 2.71 -13.60
CA ASP A 108 -8.96 2.23 -14.97
C ASP A 108 -7.54 1.65 -15.16
N PRO A 109 -7.38 0.32 -15.28
CA PRO A 109 -6.06 -0.29 -15.47
C PRO A 109 -5.33 0.19 -16.72
N GLY A 110 -6.07 0.64 -17.75
CA GLY A 110 -5.49 1.17 -18.98
C GLY A 110 -4.73 2.49 -18.79
N LYS A 111 -4.95 3.16 -17.66
CA LYS A 111 -4.25 4.41 -17.30
C LYS A 111 -2.98 4.18 -16.46
N ILE A 112 -2.67 2.93 -16.12
CA ILE A 112 -1.45 2.59 -15.39
C ILE A 112 -0.32 2.45 -16.41
N THR A 113 0.73 3.25 -16.23
CA THR A 113 1.92 3.24 -17.09
C THR A 113 3.18 3.11 -16.28
N GLU A 114 4.26 2.64 -16.92
CA GLU A 114 5.61 2.60 -16.40
C GLU A 114 6.43 3.73 -16.99
N HIS A 115 6.92 4.62 -16.16
CA HIS A 115 7.81 5.70 -16.55
C HIS A 115 9.27 5.25 -16.40
N VAL A 116 10.01 5.23 -17.51
CA VAL A 116 11.37 4.66 -17.56
C VAL A 116 12.46 5.67 -17.95
N ALA A 117 12.12 6.95 -18.11
CA ALA A 117 13.07 7.97 -18.55
C ALA A 117 14.32 8.11 -17.65
N ARG A 118 14.21 7.71 -16.36
CA ARG A 118 15.31 7.73 -15.39
C ARG A 118 15.82 6.33 -15.02
N SER A 119 15.32 5.31 -15.69
CA SER A 119 15.68 3.92 -15.42
C SER A 119 16.74 3.42 -16.42
N TRP A 120 17.58 2.46 -16.01
CA TRP A 120 18.57 1.83 -16.87
C TRP A 120 17.95 0.79 -17.83
N TYR A 121 16.74 1.06 -18.31
CA TYR A 121 16.08 0.30 -19.37
C TYR A 121 16.07 1.11 -20.68
N GLU A 122 16.02 0.41 -21.80
CA GLU A 122 15.82 1.06 -23.09
C GLU A 122 14.47 1.77 -23.14
N GLY A 123 14.38 2.81 -23.95
CA GLY A 123 13.16 3.60 -24.10
C GLY A 123 13.12 4.82 -23.17
N SER A 124 12.20 5.70 -23.46
CA SER A 124 12.00 6.96 -22.73
C SER A 124 10.54 7.36 -22.60
N THR A 125 9.64 6.59 -23.18
CA THR A 125 8.20 6.87 -23.19
C THR A 125 7.48 5.97 -22.21
N ASP A 126 6.46 6.53 -21.56
CA ASP A 126 5.57 5.77 -20.70
C ASP A 126 4.79 4.73 -21.52
N ARG A 127 4.73 3.52 -20.98
CA ARG A 127 4.03 2.39 -21.61
C ARG A 127 3.21 1.65 -20.57
N ALA A 128 2.17 0.97 -21.02
CA ALA A 128 1.47 0.03 -20.16
C ALA A 128 2.43 -1.10 -19.68
N PRO A 129 2.26 -1.67 -18.48
CA PRO A 129 3.17 -2.68 -17.94
C PRO A 129 3.40 -3.88 -18.86
N TYR A 130 2.38 -4.32 -19.59
CA TYR A 130 2.48 -5.44 -20.54
C TYR A 130 3.19 -5.06 -21.87
N GLN A 131 3.43 -3.78 -22.10
CA GLN A 131 4.20 -3.24 -23.23
C GLN A 131 5.57 -2.72 -22.79
N GLY A 132 5.86 -2.85 -21.50
CA GLY A 132 7.05 -2.30 -20.87
C GLY A 132 8.33 -2.89 -21.42
N GLU A 133 9.35 -2.05 -21.51
CA GLU A 133 10.69 -2.48 -21.91
C GLU A 133 11.41 -3.14 -20.73
N THR A 134 12.04 -4.28 -20.99
CA THR A 134 12.82 -5.03 -19.99
C THR A 134 14.28 -5.16 -20.37
N LYS A 135 14.69 -4.66 -21.53
CA LYS A 135 16.08 -4.69 -21.97
C LYS A 135 16.90 -3.62 -21.22
N PRO A 136 18.06 -3.99 -20.69
CA PRO A 136 18.97 -3.02 -20.12
C PRO A 136 19.39 -1.97 -21.17
N PHE A 137 19.53 -0.74 -20.73
CA PHE A 137 20.06 0.33 -21.55
C PHE A 137 21.49 -0.02 -22.01
N GLN A 138 21.74 0.09 -23.32
CA GLN A 138 23.02 -0.31 -23.93
C GLN A 138 24.08 0.80 -23.90
N GLY A 139 23.75 2.00 -23.42
CA GLY A 139 24.73 3.06 -23.19
C GLY A 139 25.71 2.71 -22.07
N ASP A 140 26.80 3.47 -21.95
CA ASP A 140 27.71 3.34 -20.84
C ASP A 140 27.02 3.77 -19.54
N PRO A 141 26.60 2.84 -18.68
CA PRO A 141 26.04 3.20 -17.40
C PRO A 141 27.20 3.61 -16.51
N LYS A 142 27.67 4.83 -16.63
CA LYS A 142 28.46 5.39 -15.56
C LYS A 142 27.56 5.41 -14.34
N TYR A 143 27.95 4.67 -13.34
CA TYR A 143 27.39 4.72 -11.97
C TYR A 143 27.59 6.11 -11.32
N ASP A 144 27.73 7.09 -12.14
CA ASP A 144 27.90 8.47 -11.78
C ASP A 144 26.51 9.07 -11.69
N THR A 145 26.17 9.58 -10.52
CA THR A 145 24.96 10.37 -10.28
C THR A 145 24.87 11.59 -11.21
N GLU A 146 25.95 11.92 -11.88
CA GLU A 146 26.08 12.93 -12.91
C GLU A 146 25.97 12.37 -14.34
N SER A 147 25.43 11.15 -14.54
CA SER A 147 25.25 10.64 -15.88
C SER A 147 24.47 11.66 -16.72
N LYS A 148 25.02 12.01 -17.89
CA LYS A 148 24.44 13.02 -18.78
C LYS A 148 22.99 12.73 -19.15
N ASP A 149 22.55 11.48 -19.06
CA ASP A 149 21.20 11.02 -19.38
C ASP A 149 20.26 11.13 -18.17
N GLY A 150 20.78 11.39 -16.96
CA GLY A 150 19.99 11.43 -15.74
C GLY A 150 19.36 10.09 -15.33
N ARG A 151 19.87 8.96 -15.84
CA ARG A 151 19.47 7.61 -15.42
C ARG A 151 20.20 7.22 -14.15
N TYR A 152 19.47 6.76 -13.13
CA TYR A 152 20.06 6.51 -11.81
C TYR A 152 19.49 5.28 -11.09
N THR A 153 18.56 4.54 -11.69
CA THR A 153 17.85 3.46 -11.01
C THR A 153 17.46 2.33 -11.95
N TRP A 154 17.30 1.12 -11.41
CA TRP A 154 16.61 0.00 -12.08
C TRP A 154 15.11 0.01 -11.85
N LEU A 155 14.58 0.92 -11.06
CA LEU A 155 13.14 1.02 -10.82
C LEU A 155 12.44 1.63 -12.02
N LYS A 156 11.31 1.05 -12.40
CA LYS A 156 10.34 1.65 -13.29
C LYS A 156 9.32 2.38 -12.42
N ALA A 157 9.18 3.68 -12.62
CA ALA A 157 8.29 4.48 -11.82
C ALA A 157 6.85 4.40 -12.36
N PRO A 158 5.90 3.78 -11.63
CA PRO A 158 4.52 3.72 -12.10
C PRO A 158 3.87 5.11 -12.08
N ARG A 159 2.94 5.30 -13.01
CA ARG A 159 2.11 6.50 -13.11
C ARG A 159 0.66 6.09 -13.36
N TYR A 160 -0.26 6.90 -12.91
CA TYR A 160 -1.67 6.80 -13.24
C TYR A 160 -2.11 8.06 -13.95
N ASP A 161 -2.53 7.93 -15.22
CA ASP A 161 -2.90 9.09 -16.06
C ASP A 161 -1.76 10.13 -16.14
N GLY A 162 -0.50 9.66 -16.18
CA GLY A 162 0.71 10.49 -16.19
C GLY A 162 1.15 11.01 -14.82
N GLU A 163 0.33 10.88 -13.79
CA GLU A 163 0.59 11.46 -12.46
C GLU A 163 1.14 10.42 -11.47
N PRO A 164 2.01 10.82 -10.54
CA PRO A 164 2.45 9.96 -9.44
C PRO A 164 1.31 9.75 -8.45
N CYS A 165 1.21 8.52 -7.93
CA CYS A 165 0.26 8.15 -6.89
C CYS A 165 0.98 7.46 -5.74
N GLU A 166 0.55 7.73 -4.53
CA GLU A 166 0.89 6.90 -3.39
C GLU A 166 0.05 5.62 -3.42
N VAL A 167 0.71 4.49 -3.26
CA VAL A 167 0.10 3.16 -3.13
C VAL A 167 0.53 2.53 -1.81
N GLY A 168 -0.23 1.57 -1.32
CA GLY A 168 0.11 0.87 -0.09
C GLY A 168 -0.91 1.05 1.03
N PRO A 169 -0.53 0.83 2.30
CA PRO A 169 -1.48 0.79 3.42
C PRO A 169 -2.30 2.07 3.58
N LEU A 170 -1.66 3.23 3.49
CA LEU A 170 -2.37 4.52 3.62
C LEU A 170 -3.38 4.70 2.49
N ALA A 171 -2.99 4.49 1.24
CA ALA A 171 -3.90 4.62 0.11
C ALA A 171 -5.10 3.68 0.21
N ARG A 172 -4.90 2.43 0.65
CA ARG A 172 -5.98 1.46 0.87
C ARG A 172 -6.98 1.93 1.91
N VAL A 173 -6.48 2.45 3.04
CA VAL A 173 -7.32 2.99 4.12
C VAL A 173 -8.07 4.23 3.66
N LEU A 174 -7.41 5.17 2.96
CA LEU A 174 -8.03 6.38 2.46
C LEU A 174 -9.13 6.10 1.43
N VAL A 175 -8.88 5.20 0.48
CA VAL A 175 -9.88 4.79 -0.51
C VAL A 175 -11.07 4.11 0.17
N ALA A 176 -10.81 3.20 1.12
CA ALA A 176 -11.88 2.55 1.87
C ALA A 176 -12.67 3.55 2.73
N TYR A 177 -12.00 4.52 3.36
CA TYR A 177 -12.64 5.60 4.10
C TYR A 177 -13.53 6.44 3.17
N GLY A 178 -13.02 6.87 2.02
CA GLY A 178 -13.76 7.66 1.04
C GLY A 178 -15.00 6.96 0.47
N TYR A 179 -15.00 5.62 0.45
CA TYR A 179 -16.19 4.83 0.15
C TYR A 179 -17.12 4.58 1.35
N GLY A 180 -16.82 5.11 2.53
CA GLY A 180 -17.61 4.89 3.75
C GLY A 180 -17.55 3.43 4.24
N HIS A 181 -16.40 2.77 4.13
CA HIS A 181 -16.23 1.37 4.52
C HIS A 181 -16.59 1.15 6.00
N LYS A 182 -17.53 0.23 6.28
CA LYS A 182 -18.17 0.03 7.58
C LYS A 182 -17.23 -0.18 8.77
N GLN A 183 -16.05 -0.75 8.55
CA GLN A 183 -15.08 -1.00 9.61
C GLN A 183 -13.98 0.07 9.67
N ILE A 184 -13.64 0.71 8.55
CA ILE A 184 -12.56 1.68 8.47
C ILE A 184 -13.02 3.10 8.78
N ALA A 185 -14.19 3.52 8.30
CA ALA A 185 -14.70 4.84 8.56
C ALA A 185 -14.81 5.17 10.07
N PRO A 186 -15.37 4.29 10.94
CA PRO A 186 -15.43 4.56 12.37
C PRO A 186 -14.05 4.70 13.04
N VAL A 187 -13.02 4.00 12.54
CA VAL A 187 -11.65 4.12 13.07
C VAL A 187 -11.05 5.47 12.70
N GLY A 188 -11.28 5.93 11.47
CA GLY A 188 -10.88 7.27 11.02
C GLY A 188 -11.54 8.37 11.84
N ASP A 189 -12.84 8.27 12.09
CA ASP A 189 -13.60 9.21 12.91
C ASP A 189 -13.09 9.24 14.35
N MET A 190 -12.84 8.07 14.94
CA MET A 190 -12.26 7.97 16.28
C MET A 190 -10.88 8.62 16.36
N ALA A 191 -10.01 8.38 15.38
CA ALA A 191 -8.68 8.98 15.33
C ALA A 191 -8.78 10.51 15.18
N GLY A 192 -9.64 11.00 14.28
CA GLY A 192 -9.91 12.42 14.11
C GLY A 192 -10.39 13.10 15.39
N ASN A 193 -11.33 12.49 16.10
CA ASN A 193 -11.84 13.00 17.37
C ASN A 193 -10.74 13.07 18.44
N LYS A 194 -9.91 12.05 18.58
CA LYS A 194 -8.79 12.05 19.54
C LYS A 194 -7.73 13.08 19.24
N LEU A 195 -7.47 13.36 17.97
CA LEU A 195 -6.50 14.37 17.55
C LEU A 195 -7.08 15.80 17.50
N GLY A 196 -8.38 15.94 17.74
CA GLY A 196 -9.09 17.23 17.71
C GLY A 196 -9.22 17.79 16.30
N VAL A 197 -9.29 16.91 15.29
CA VAL A 197 -9.52 17.25 13.87
C VAL A 197 -10.62 16.34 13.34
N ASN A 198 -11.37 16.79 12.34
CA ASN A 198 -12.29 15.86 11.69
C ASN A 198 -11.51 14.85 10.83
N ALA A 199 -12.10 13.71 10.53
CA ALA A 199 -11.41 12.65 9.79
C ALA A 199 -10.98 13.12 8.40
N ASP A 200 -11.81 13.89 7.68
CA ASP A 200 -11.47 14.46 6.39
C ASP A 200 -10.26 15.40 6.48
N ALA A 201 -10.22 16.25 7.51
CA ALA A 201 -9.08 17.14 7.76
C ALA A 201 -7.83 16.36 8.15
N LEU A 202 -7.95 15.29 8.96
CA LEU A 202 -6.84 14.42 9.31
C LEU A 202 -6.20 13.81 8.05
N PHE A 203 -6.99 13.17 7.22
CA PHE A 203 -6.51 12.53 6.00
C PHE A 203 -6.06 13.54 4.94
N SER A 204 -6.71 14.68 4.84
CA SER A 204 -6.25 15.77 3.97
C SER A 204 -4.94 16.40 4.45
N THR A 205 -4.66 16.32 5.75
CA THR A 205 -3.42 16.84 6.36
C THR A 205 -2.28 15.84 6.22
N LEU A 206 -2.54 14.53 6.40
CA LEU A 206 -1.55 13.46 6.16
C LEU A 206 -1.04 13.42 4.71
N GLY A 207 -1.82 13.97 3.79
CA GLY A 207 -1.40 14.15 2.41
C GLY A 207 -0.84 15.53 2.09
N ARG A 208 -0.63 16.40 3.06
CA ARG A 208 -0.05 17.71 2.79
C ARG A 208 1.46 17.64 2.86
N THR A 209 2.09 17.65 1.71
CA THR A 209 3.25 18.48 1.53
C THR A 209 3.44 18.92 0.12
N ALA A 210 3.85 20.08 0.15
CA ALA A 210 4.76 20.83 -0.69
C ALA A 210 4.28 20.98 -2.14
N ALA A 211 3.62 22.06 -2.38
CA ALA A 211 3.90 22.82 -3.58
C ALA A 211 5.34 23.31 -3.49
#